data_22a8491fcfe27ad5f28cf2d26f8ae0ad
#
_entry.id   22a8491fcfe27ad5f28cf2d26f8ae0ad
#
_cell.length_a   1.000
_cell.length_b   1.000
_cell.length_c   1.000
_cell.angle_alpha   90.00
_cell.angle_beta   90.00
_cell.angle_gamma   90.00
#
_symmetry.space_group_name_H-M   'P 1'
#
loop_
_entity.id
_entity.type
_entity.pdbx_description
1 polymer ?
#
loop_
_entity_poly.entity_id
_entity_poly.type
_entity_poly.pdbx_seq_one_letter_code
_entity_poly.pdbx_strand_id
1 'polypeptide(L)'
;MPGIVGFGVASKLAKENFHGNVSKLMTLKKRLYQGIVSEIKDVHLNGPNVEEGAPHILNISFAGVRGEVLLHALEEKGIYVSTGSACSSKKKGQSHVLKAIGLKEDLIESAIRFSIGIFNTEEEIDYTISVLKEKVNFLRKYKRR
;
A
#
# COMPACT_ATOMS: atom_id res chain seq x y z
N MET A 1 -27.76 13.78 19.04
CA MET A 1 -27.16 15.13 18.86
C MET A 1 -25.63 15.12 18.76
N PRO A 2 -24.80 14.50 19.66
CA PRO A 2 -23.32 14.57 19.57
C PRO A 2 -22.76 14.06 18.23
N GLY A 3 -23.29 12.97 17.68
CA GLY A 3 -22.83 12.42 16.41
C GLY A 3 -23.06 13.33 15.19
N ILE A 4 -24.19 14.06 15.17
CA ILE A 4 -24.49 15.02 14.08
C ILE A 4 -23.53 16.21 14.15
N VAL A 5 -23.30 16.72 15.37
CA VAL A 5 -22.35 17.83 15.58
C VAL A 5 -20.92 17.40 15.21
N GLY A 6 -20.49 16.22 15.68
CA GLY A 6 -19.18 15.65 15.35
C GLY A 6 -18.98 15.47 13.84
N PHE A 7 -19.98 14.96 13.13
CA PHE A 7 -19.93 14.82 11.67
C PHE A 7 -19.84 16.18 10.97
N GLY A 8 -20.59 17.19 11.45
CA GLY A 8 -20.52 18.56 10.94
C GLY A 8 -19.12 19.17 11.09
N VAL A 9 -18.51 19.01 12.27
CA VAL A 9 -17.13 19.48 12.53
C VAL A 9 -16.12 18.75 11.65
N ALA A 10 -16.22 17.43 11.54
CA ALA A 10 -15.34 16.64 10.69
C ALA A 10 -15.43 17.05 9.22
N SER A 11 -16.64 17.27 8.71
CA SER A 11 -16.87 17.74 7.33
C SER A 11 -16.27 19.11 7.08
N LYS A 12 -16.40 20.03 8.07
CA LYS A 12 -15.78 21.37 7.99
C LYS A 12 -14.26 21.28 7.92
N LEU A 13 -13.65 20.54 8.85
CA LEU A 13 -12.19 20.36 8.89
C LEU A 13 -11.65 19.67 7.62
N ALA A 14 -12.37 18.67 7.10
CA ALA A 14 -12.01 18.00 5.86
C ALA A 14 -12.00 18.98 4.66
N LYS A 15 -13.01 19.87 4.58
CA LYS A 15 -13.09 20.88 3.53
C LYS A 15 -11.97 21.93 3.64
N GLU A 16 -11.72 22.44 4.85
CA GLU A 16 -10.70 23.47 5.09
C GLU A 16 -9.28 22.98 4.78
N ASN A 17 -8.97 21.73 5.09
CA ASN A 17 -7.64 21.16 4.91
C ASN A 17 -7.49 20.34 3.61
N PHE A 18 -8.51 20.28 2.77
CA PHE A 18 -8.57 19.35 1.63
C PHE A 18 -7.34 19.42 0.72
N HIS A 19 -7.02 20.61 0.20
CA HIS A 19 -5.92 20.79 -0.75
C HIS A 19 -4.55 20.50 -0.13
N GLY A 20 -4.32 20.94 1.11
CA GLY A 20 -3.08 20.65 1.83
C GLY A 20 -2.90 19.16 2.09
N ASN A 21 -3.97 18.48 2.54
CA ASN A 21 -3.94 17.05 2.80
C ASN A 21 -3.70 16.24 1.53
N VAL A 22 -4.39 16.56 0.42
CA VAL A 22 -4.19 15.89 -0.87
C VAL A 22 -2.75 16.07 -1.37
N SER A 23 -2.20 17.28 -1.29
CA SER A 23 -0.81 17.56 -1.68
C SER A 23 0.18 16.75 -0.85
N LYS A 24 0.03 16.75 0.49
CA LYS A 24 0.88 15.96 1.39
C LYS A 24 0.83 14.46 1.06
N LEU A 25 -0.37 13.91 0.94
CA LEU A 25 -0.57 12.50 0.63
C LEU A 25 0.06 12.11 -0.70
N MET A 26 -0.08 12.96 -1.72
CA MET A 26 0.53 12.73 -3.03
C MET A 26 2.06 12.76 -2.96
N THR A 27 2.64 13.67 -2.17
CA THR A 27 4.09 13.73 -1.95
C THR A 27 4.60 12.46 -1.29
N LEU A 28 3.97 12.00 -0.21
CA LEU A 28 4.33 10.76 0.48
C LEU A 28 4.17 9.53 -0.42
N LYS A 29 3.08 9.46 -1.19
CA LYS A 29 2.85 8.38 -2.15
C LYS A 29 3.92 8.32 -3.23
N LYS A 30 4.29 9.47 -3.82
CA LYS A 30 5.37 9.55 -4.81
C LYS A 30 6.70 9.11 -4.22
N ARG A 31 7.04 9.58 -3.02
CA ARG A 31 8.26 9.19 -2.32
C ARG A 31 8.31 7.68 -2.08
N LEU A 32 7.23 7.09 -1.58
CA LEU A 32 7.15 5.64 -1.37
C LEU A 32 7.34 4.86 -2.68
N TYR A 33 6.63 5.25 -3.74
CA TYR A 33 6.73 4.59 -5.04
C TYR A 33 8.14 4.69 -5.62
N GLN A 34 8.71 5.89 -5.67
CA GLN A 34 10.04 6.12 -6.21
C GLN A 34 11.11 5.35 -5.43
N GLY A 35 11.03 5.36 -4.10
CA GLY A 35 11.94 4.59 -3.25
C GLY A 35 11.83 3.09 -3.49
N ILE A 36 10.61 2.54 -3.60
CA ILE A 36 10.42 1.13 -3.90
C ILE A 36 11.03 0.76 -5.26
N VAL A 37 10.74 1.53 -6.31
CA VAL A 37 11.21 1.21 -7.68
C VAL A 37 12.72 1.37 -7.81
N SER A 38 13.34 2.31 -7.11
CA SER A 38 14.79 2.51 -7.14
C SER A 38 15.56 1.42 -6.38
N GLU A 39 14.99 0.90 -5.30
CA GLU A 39 15.68 0.00 -4.38
C GLU A 39 15.33 -1.48 -4.59
N ILE A 40 14.19 -1.79 -5.19
CA ILE A 40 13.67 -3.15 -5.32
C ILE A 40 13.36 -3.45 -6.78
N LYS A 41 14.03 -4.45 -7.33
CA LYS A 41 13.77 -4.92 -8.71
C LYS A 41 12.48 -5.73 -8.78
N ASP A 42 11.96 -5.94 -9.99
CA ASP A 42 10.81 -6.81 -10.28
C ASP A 42 9.58 -6.45 -9.44
N VAL A 43 9.26 -5.16 -9.39
CA VAL A 43 8.03 -4.63 -8.81
C VAL A 43 7.10 -4.12 -9.90
N HIS A 44 5.79 -4.23 -9.67
CA HIS A 44 4.77 -3.81 -10.63
C HIS A 44 3.74 -2.91 -9.95
N LEU A 45 3.53 -1.72 -10.51
CA LEU A 45 2.45 -0.82 -10.05
C LEU A 45 1.10 -1.35 -10.56
N ASN A 46 0.17 -1.55 -9.64
CA ASN A 46 -1.17 -2.05 -9.95
C ASN A 46 -2.16 -0.87 -9.99
N GLY A 47 -2.72 -0.63 -11.18
CA GLY A 47 -3.68 0.46 -11.41
C GLY A 47 -3.09 1.61 -12.22
N PRO A 48 -3.67 2.82 -12.11
CA PRO A 48 -3.26 3.99 -12.89
C PRO A 48 -1.88 4.50 -12.44
N ASN A 49 -1.29 5.40 -13.22
CA ASN A 49 -0.08 6.09 -12.85
C ASN A 49 -0.19 6.73 -11.46
N VAL A 50 0.94 6.86 -10.77
CA VAL A 50 0.98 7.35 -9.39
C VAL A 50 0.26 8.69 -9.22
N GLU A 51 0.33 9.55 -10.22
CA GLU A 51 -0.27 10.90 -10.21
C GLU A 51 -1.77 10.91 -10.51
N GLU A 52 -2.28 9.87 -11.17
CA GLU A 52 -3.68 9.78 -11.61
C GLU A 52 -4.58 9.05 -10.61
N GLY A 53 -4.00 8.24 -9.74
CA GLY A 53 -4.73 7.45 -8.75
C GLY A 53 -5.03 8.23 -7.47
N ALA A 54 -5.84 7.62 -6.60
CA ALA A 54 -6.14 8.15 -5.27
C ALA A 54 -4.85 8.48 -4.49
N PRO A 55 -4.73 9.68 -3.89
CA PRO A 55 -3.48 10.14 -3.30
C PRO A 55 -3.04 9.32 -2.07
N HIS A 56 -3.97 8.65 -1.43
CA HIS A 56 -3.76 7.89 -0.19
C HIS A 56 -3.61 6.38 -0.40
N ILE A 57 -3.67 5.89 -1.65
CA ILE A 57 -3.57 4.44 -1.95
C ILE A 57 -2.46 4.20 -2.96
N LEU A 58 -1.59 3.24 -2.64
CA LEU A 58 -0.60 2.69 -3.54
C LEU A 58 -0.68 1.17 -3.50
N ASN A 59 -0.81 0.51 -4.65
CA ASN A 59 -0.83 -0.94 -4.75
C ASN A 59 0.32 -1.39 -5.64
N ILE A 60 1.19 -2.25 -5.08
CA ILE A 60 2.39 -2.76 -5.77
C ILE A 60 2.48 -4.27 -5.59
N SER A 61 2.76 -4.97 -6.68
CA SER A 61 3.12 -6.39 -6.66
C SER A 61 4.63 -6.55 -6.59
N PHE A 62 5.10 -7.44 -5.73
CA PHE A 62 6.51 -7.78 -5.55
C PHE A 62 6.76 -9.18 -6.13
N ALA A 63 7.13 -9.24 -7.41
CA ALA A 63 7.30 -10.52 -8.10
C ALA A 63 8.24 -11.45 -7.34
N GLY A 64 7.82 -12.71 -7.21
CA GLY A 64 8.59 -13.74 -6.50
C GLY A 64 8.39 -13.80 -4.99
N VAL A 65 7.52 -12.94 -4.42
CA VAL A 65 7.17 -12.97 -2.98
C VAL A 65 5.67 -13.11 -2.83
N ARG A 66 5.20 -13.95 -1.91
CA ARG A 66 3.78 -14.02 -1.57
C ARG A 66 3.41 -12.82 -0.70
N GLY A 67 2.36 -12.09 -1.09
CA GLY A 67 1.91 -10.90 -0.39
C GLY A 67 1.57 -11.15 1.08
N GLU A 68 0.92 -12.26 1.42
CA GLU A 68 0.62 -12.63 2.81
C GLU A 68 1.90 -12.81 3.66
N VAL A 69 2.94 -13.44 3.09
CA VAL A 69 4.22 -13.63 3.81
C VAL A 69 4.92 -12.29 4.02
N LEU A 70 4.91 -11.43 2.99
CA LEU A 70 5.49 -10.10 3.09
C LEU A 70 4.73 -9.23 4.08
N LEU A 71 3.39 -9.30 4.11
CA LEU A 71 2.54 -8.60 5.06
C LEU A 71 2.96 -8.91 6.51
N HIS A 72 3.06 -10.19 6.87
CA HIS A 72 3.46 -10.58 8.22
C HIS A 72 4.90 -10.16 8.56
N ALA A 73 5.81 -10.25 7.59
CA ALA A 73 7.19 -9.80 7.78
C ALA A 73 7.31 -8.27 7.99
N LEU A 74 6.38 -7.49 7.42
CA LEU A 74 6.27 -6.04 7.65
C LEU A 74 5.61 -5.73 9.00
N GLU A 75 4.58 -6.49 9.36
CA GLU A 75 3.86 -6.36 10.64
C GLU A 75 4.81 -6.55 11.83
N GLU A 76 5.74 -7.52 11.76
CA GLU A 76 6.80 -7.72 12.76
C GLU A 76 7.70 -6.48 12.94
N LYS A 77 7.74 -5.59 11.97
CA LYS A 77 8.50 -4.33 11.99
C LYS A 77 7.62 -3.10 12.26
N GLY A 78 6.36 -3.31 12.65
CA GLY A 78 5.41 -2.24 12.95
C GLY A 78 4.83 -1.56 11.71
N ILE A 79 4.98 -2.16 10.52
CA ILE A 79 4.44 -1.64 9.26
C ILE A 79 3.18 -2.42 8.90
N TYR A 80 2.03 -1.75 8.96
CA TYR A 80 0.73 -2.36 8.70
C TYR A 80 0.26 -2.04 7.29
N VAL A 81 0.13 -3.08 6.49
CA VAL A 81 -0.29 -3.03 5.09
C VAL A 81 -1.47 -3.98 4.86
N SER A 82 -1.98 -4.06 3.64
CA SER A 82 -3.07 -4.98 3.32
C SER A 82 -2.77 -5.76 2.04
N THR A 83 -3.12 -7.04 2.04
CA THR A 83 -3.31 -7.82 0.83
C THR A 83 -4.78 -7.78 0.46
N GLY A 84 -5.14 -7.77 -0.81
CA GLY A 84 -6.55 -7.67 -1.24
C GLY A 84 -7.47 -8.78 -0.73
N SER A 85 -6.92 -9.82 -0.11
CA SER A 85 -7.63 -10.98 0.44
C SER A 85 -7.91 -10.91 1.95
N ALA A 86 -7.46 -9.87 2.67
CA ALA A 86 -7.57 -9.80 4.13
C ALA A 86 -9.01 -9.90 4.68
N CYS A 87 -10.01 -9.43 3.94
CA CYS A 87 -11.42 -9.53 4.34
C CYS A 87 -12.10 -10.84 3.89
N SER A 88 -11.47 -11.64 3.06
CA SER A 88 -11.99 -12.93 2.54
C SER A 88 -11.17 -14.13 3.01
N SER A 89 -10.51 -14.04 4.15
CA SER A 89 -9.67 -15.10 4.75
C SER A 89 -10.39 -16.44 4.97
N LYS A 90 -11.72 -16.49 4.90
CA LYS A 90 -12.53 -17.70 4.92
C LYS A 90 -12.82 -18.31 3.52
N LYS A 91 -12.54 -17.57 2.44
CA LYS A 91 -12.60 -18.10 1.07
C LYS A 91 -11.28 -17.79 0.41
N LYS A 92 -10.55 -18.78 -0.07
CA LYS A 92 -9.37 -18.62 -0.95
C LYS A 92 -9.80 -17.89 -2.23
N GLY A 93 -9.98 -16.57 -2.15
CA GLY A 93 -10.45 -15.74 -3.25
C GLY A 93 -9.41 -14.66 -3.55
N GLN A 94 -8.89 -14.70 -4.76
CA GLN A 94 -8.08 -13.61 -5.31
C GLN A 94 -8.84 -12.30 -5.28
N SER A 95 -8.13 -11.18 -5.16
CA SER A 95 -8.74 -9.86 -5.24
C SER A 95 -9.52 -9.69 -6.55
N HIS A 96 -10.83 -9.61 -6.46
CA HIS A 96 -11.70 -9.39 -7.61
C HIS A 96 -11.41 -8.05 -8.31
N VAL A 97 -10.94 -7.05 -7.58
CA VAL A 97 -10.52 -5.75 -8.12
C VAL A 97 -9.27 -5.92 -8.99
N LEU A 98 -8.22 -6.57 -8.49
CA LEU A 98 -6.98 -6.77 -9.24
C LEU A 98 -7.21 -7.68 -10.46
N LYS A 99 -8.11 -8.64 -10.35
CA LYS A 99 -8.53 -9.48 -11.48
C LYS A 99 -9.31 -8.67 -12.53
N ALA A 100 -10.21 -7.79 -12.09
CA ALA A 100 -11.01 -6.94 -13.00
C ALA A 100 -10.17 -5.95 -13.79
N ILE A 101 -9.05 -5.47 -13.25
CA ILE A 101 -8.08 -4.63 -13.98
C ILE A 101 -7.09 -5.43 -14.82
N GLY A 102 -7.28 -6.76 -14.96
CA GLY A 102 -6.52 -7.63 -15.86
C GLY A 102 -5.15 -8.09 -15.35
N LEU A 103 -4.86 -8.02 -14.04
CA LEU A 103 -3.62 -8.53 -13.51
C LEU A 103 -3.54 -10.06 -13.61
N LYS A 104 -2.32 -10.55 -13.89
CA LYS A 104 -2.01 -11.98 -13.84
C LYS A 104 -2.04 -12.49 -12.39
N GLU A 105 -2.32 -13.76 -12.22
CA GLU A 105 -2.51 -14.40 -10.92
C GLU A 105 -1.30 -14.27 -9.99
N ASP A 106 -0.09 -14.45 -10.52
CA ASP A 106 1.17 -14.30 -9.79
C ASP A 106 1.40 -12.87 -9.26
N LEU A 107 0.96 -11.85 -10.02
CA LEU A 107 0.99 -10.46 -9.59
C LEU A 107 -0.09 -10.18 -8.53
N ILE A 108 -1.27 -10.79 -8.66
CA ILE A 108 -2.34 -10.66 -7.65
C ILE A 108 -1.89 -11.25 -6.31
N GLU A 109 -1.26 -12.44 -6.32
CA GLU A 109 -0.77 -13.10 -5.12
C GLU A 109 0.38 -12.37 -4.43
N SER A 110 1.14 -11.57 -5.17
CA SER A 110 2.27 -10.78 -4.66
C SER A 110 1.92 -9.33 -4.35
N ALA A 111 0.65 -8.93 -4.48
CA ALA A 111 0.21 -7.55 -4.31
C ALA A 111 0.11 -7.12 -2.85
N ILE A 112 0.66 -5.96 -2.56
CA ILE A 112 0.53 -5.24 -1.28
C ILE A 112 -0.13 -3.89 -1.54
N ARG A 113 -1.15 -3.56 -0.74
CA ARG A 113 -1.77 -2.24 -0.72
C ARG A 113 -1.26 -1.44 0.47
N PHE A 114 -0.64 -0.32 0.18
CA PHE A 114 -0.28 0.70 1.15
C PHE A 114 -1.41 1.74 1.23
N SER A 115 -1.78 2.12 2.45
CA SER A 115 -2.76 3.17 2.72
C SER A 115 -2.07 4.23 3.56
N ILE A 116 -1.94 5.44 3.01
CA ILE A 116 -1.19 6.55 3.62
C ILE A 116 -2.19 7.53 4.21
N GLY A 117 -1.97 7.91 5.46
CA GLY A 117 -2.78 8.90 6.18
C GLY A 117 -2.08 10.25 6.32
N ILE A 118 -2.85 11.28 6.68
CA ILE A 118 -2.34 12.64 6.90
C ILE A 118 -1.35 12.75 8.07
N PHE A 119 -1.32 11.75 8.95
CA PHE A 119 -0.41 11.69 10.10
C PHE A 119 0.91 11.00 9.78
N ASN A 120 1.01 10.31 8.64
CA ASN A 120 2.28 9.73 8.24
C ASN A 120 3.32 10.80 7.91
N THR A 121 4.59 10.43 8.15
CA THR A 121 5.76 11.29 7.94
C THR A 121 6.66 10.76 6.83
N GLU A 122 7.58 11.57 6.35
CA GLU A 122 8.57 11.14 5.36
C GLU A 122 9.54 10.10 5.93
N GLU A 123 9.90 10.23 7.21
CA GLU A 123 10.76 9.28 7.93
C GLU A 123 10.12 7.88 8.02
N GLU A 124 8.80 7.80 8.25
CA GLU A 124 8.07 6.54 8.24
C GLU A 124 8.05 5.91 6.84
N ILE A 125 7.95 6.73 5.79
CA ILE A 125 8.04 6.26 4.40
C ILE A 125 9.43 5.70 4.10
N ASP A 126 10.50 6.41 4.48
CA ASP A 126 11.88 5.97 4.26
C ASP A 126 12.20 4.69 5.05
N TYR A 127 11.71 4.60 6.29
CA TYR A 127 11.79 3.39 7.08
C TYR A 127 11.08 2.22 6.39
N THR A 128 9.88 2.45 5.89
CA THR A 128 9.11 1.43 5.15
C THR A 128 9.86 0.92 3.91
N ILE A 129 10.48 1.81 3.14
CA ILE A 129 11.29 1.45 1.96
C ILE A 129 12.48 0.58 2.37
N SER A 130 13.19 0.94 3.43
CA SER A 130 14.35 0.20 3.91
C SER A 130 14.00 -1.21 4.36
N VAL A 131 12.91 -1.37 5.11
CA VAL A 131 12.39 -2.66 5.57
C VAL A 131 11.89 -3.51 4.39
N LEU A 132 11.17 -2.90 3.44
CA LEU A 132 10.72 -3.58 2.22
C LEU A 132 11.90 -4.17 1.44
N LYS A 133 12.95 -3.38 1.24
CA LYS A 133 14.19 -3.84 0.57
C LYS A 133 14.79 -5.07 1.27
N GLU A 134 14.91 -5.00 2.60
CA GLU A 134 15.44 -6.12 3.40
C GLU A 134 14.57 -7.37 3.25
N LYS A 135 13.26 -7.23 3.51
CA LYS A 135 12.33 -8.37 3.57
C LYS A 135 12.09 -9.00 2.20
N VAL A 136 11.91 -8.20 1.14
CA VAL A 136 11.71 -8.73 -0.22
C VAL A 136 12.96 -9.49 -0.68
N ASN A 137 14.16 -8.94 -0.48
CA ASN A 137 15.41 -9.63 -0.83
C ASN A 137 15.61 -10.92 -0.03
N PHE A 138 15.24 -10.92 1.25
CA PHE A 138 15.30 -12.12 2.09
C PHE A 138 14.32 -13.19 1.59
N LEU A 139 13.05 -12.85 1.42
CA LEU A 139 12.00 -13.80 1.04
C LEU A 139 12.22 -14.41 -0.35
N ARG A 140 12.79 -13.65 -1.30
CA ARG A 140 13.12 -14.17 -2.63
C ARG A 140 14.17 -15.30 -2.60
N LYS A 141 15.09 -15.29 -1.61
CA LYS A 141 16.10 -16.36 -1.44
C LYS A 141 15.46 -17.69 -1.02
N TYR A 142 14.31 -17.64 -0.37
CA TYR A 142 13.63 -18.84 0.17
C TYR A 142 12.44 -19.31 -0.69
N LYS A 143 12.33 -18.82 -1.92
CA LYS A 143 11.32 -19.34 -2.85
C LYS A 143 11.64 -20.81 -3.13
N ARG A 144 10.85 -21.74 -2.56
CA ARG A 144 10.93 -23.17 -2.92
C ARG A 144 10.69 -23.30 -4.43
N ARG A 145 11.62 -23.97 -5.11
CA ARG A 145 11.45 -24.44 -6.49
C ARG A 145 10.29 -25.44 -6.58
#